data_f88fb41ba13b08d595bc006982c56a47
#
_entry.id   f88fb41ba13b08d595bc006982c56a47
#
_cell.length_a   1.000
_cell.length_b   1.000
_cell.length_c   1.000
_cell.angle_alpha   90.00
_cell.angle_beta   90.00
_cell.angle_gamma   90.00
#
_symmetry.space_group_name_H-M   'P 1'
#
loop_
_entity.id
_entity.type
_entity.pdbx_description
1 polymer ?
#
loop_
_entity_poly.entity_id
_entity_poly.type
_entity_poly.pdbx_seq_one_letter_code
_entity_poly.pdbx_strand_id
1 'polypeptide(L)'
;MKIKVLFLYYFAFGALVSSQSQSSFNGTLRTASMLERQGKIDAAISVYKGILERKPDHYQTLNSLKNLFKSNQLYSEGIQFLKEHATKNPDNISINLDLVEFYFLNGQKEESEKIQIIGLQRFNNKSYYRQLTKLLTKYGSENDFISILSRGRNKFGDSFFAYEAGLYYQLKKDYESAMNQFMLYLINEEKRSNLIERRILQMSDEKEAVNIIKSKLIFFSEKKPRIILNILCDFYFKQQEYLLAIQTKEAWTSSEDRDLESWLKFANSLNREKQFQHAAYAYNFILNKDINSKIAEKALLGLAKTFEDQILPFNNKFLIFFFYDNNIFFEDPFASNNS
;
A
#
# COMPACT_ATOMS: atom_id res chain seq x y z
N MET A 1 30.42 -54.01 -11.97
CA MET A 1 28.94 -53.95 -11.88
C MET A 1 28.39 -53.99 -10.43
N LYS A 2 29.09 -54.54 -9.46
CA LYS A 2 28.63 -54.64 -8.05
C LYS A 2 28.68 -53.35 -7.22
N ILE A 3 29.51 -52.35 -7.57
CA ILE A 3 29.65 -51.08 -6.80
C ILE A 3 28.50 -50.10 -7.11
N LYS A 4 27.98 -50.08 -8.35
CA LYS A 4 26.85 -49.20 -8.72
C LYS A 4 25.52 -49.64 -8.08
N VAL A 5 25.31 -50.88 -7.77
CA VAL A 5 24.12 -51.42 -7.13
C VAL A 5 24.10 -51.07 -5.63
N LEU A 6 25.25 -51.04 -4.98
CA LEU A 6 25.34 -50.65 -3.55
C LEU A 6 25.01 -49.15 -3.33
N PHE A 7 25.42 -48.27 -4.24
CA PHE A 7 25.11 -46.84 -4.18
C PHE A 7 23.63 -46.56 -4.37
N LEU A 8 22.93 -47.31 -5.24
CA LEU A 8 21.51 -47.22 -5.45
C LEU A 8 20.68 -47.66 -4.22
N TYR A 9 21.17 -48.71 -3.50
CA TYR A 9 20.51 -49.15 -2.28
C TYR A 9 20.67 -48.16 -1.11
N TYR A 10 21.82 -47.50 -0.97
CA TYR A 10 22.02 -46.45 0.03
C TYR A 10 21.18 -45.21 -0.25
N PHE A 11 21.03 -44.84 -1.54
CA PHE A 11 20.21 -43.68 -1.93
C PHE A 11 18.70 -43.96 -1.76
N ALA A 12 18.25 -45.18 -2.06
CA ALA A 12 16.85 -45.59 -1.89
C ALA A 12 16.49 -45.76 -0.40
N PHE A 13 17.40 -46.27 0.43
CA PHE A 13 17.18 -46.42 1.88
C PHE A 13 17.21 -45.05 2.59
N GLY A 14 18.06 -44.12 2.18
CA GLY A 14 18.10 -42.76 2.67
C GLY A 14 16.82 -41.98 2.31
N ALA A 15 16.26 -42.19 1.12
CA ALA A 15 15.01 -41.56 0.68
C ALA A 15 13.80 -42.14 1.40
N LEU A 16 13.73 -43.42 1.68
CA LEU A 16 12.65 -44.06 2.45
C LEU A 16 12.65 -43.65 3.93
N VAL A 17 13.81 -43.52 4.57
CA VAL A 17 13.91 -43.07 5.96
C VAL A 17 13.54 -41.59 6.08
N SER A 18 13.93 -40.75 5.12
CA SER A 18 13.57 -39.33 5.11
C SER A 18 12.05 -39.12 4.85
N SER A 19 11.43 -39.94 3.98
CA SER A 19 10.00 -39.84 3.71
C SER A 19 9.13 -40.30 4.88
N GLN A 20 9.56 -41.33 5.61
CA GLN A 20 8.90 -41.83 6.83
C GLN A 20 8.99 -40.83 7.98
N SER A 21 10.13 -40.16 8.15
CA SER A 21 10.28 -39.10 9.17
C SER A 21 9.45 -37.86 8.87
N GLN A 22 9.29 -37.52 7.60
CA GLN A 22 8.50 -36.38 7.18
C GLN A 22 6.99 -36.63 7.28
N SER A 23 6.52 -37.84 7.00
CA SER A 23 5.12 -38.23 7.17
C SER A 23 4.70 -38.25 8.65
N SER A 24 5.56 -38.77 9.55
CA SER A 24 5.30 -38.77 11.00
C SER A 24 5.32 -37.36 11.59
N PHE A 25 6.20 -36.49 11.10
CA PHE A 25 6.28 -35.09 11.51
C PHE A 25 5.02 -34.30 11.12
N ASN A 26 4.55 -34.44 9.87
CA ASN A 26 3.32 -33.81 9.40
C ASN A 26 2.10 -34.33 10.17
N GLY A 27 2.10 -35.61 10.56
CA GLY A 27 1.07 -36.18 11.42
C GLY A 27 1.02 -35.51 12.80
N THR A 28 2.20 -35.32 13.43
CA THR A 28 2.30 -34.66 14.74
C THR A 28 1.83 -33.18 14.67
N LEU A 29 2.18 -32.47 13.59
CA LEU A 29 1.75 -31.09 13.40
C LEU A 29 0.21 -30.99 13.22
N ARG A 30 -0.38 -31.92 12.47
CA ARG A 30 -1.85 -32.03 12.36
C ARG A 30 -2.52 -32.31 13.70
N THR A 31 -1.93 -33.20 14.52
CA THR A 31 -2.43 -33.50 15.87
C THR A 31 -2.42 -32.25 16.74
N ALA A 32 -1.35 -31.45 16.74
CA ALA A 32 -1.29 -30.19 17.46
C ALA A 32 -2.39 -29.20 17.02
N SER A 33 -2.56 -29.01 15.71
CA SER A 33 -3.61 -28.14 15.16
C SER A 33 -5.03 -28.65 15.47
N MET A 34 -5.22 -29.96 15.57
CA MET A 34 -6.52 -30.53 15.95
C MET A 34 -6.82 -30.30 17.43
N LEU A 35 -5.84 -30.46 18.30
CA LEU A 35 -5.96 -30.18 19.74
C LEU A 35 -6.28 -28.70 19.98
N GLU A 36 -5.62 -27.80 19.24
CA GLU A 36 -5.90 -26.36 19.25
C GLU A 36 -7.37 -26.08 18.90
N ARG A 37 -7.88 -26.64 17.80
CA ARG A 37 -9.28 -26.49 17.38
C ARG A 37 -10.28 -27.08 18.37
N GLN A 38 -9.89 -28.10 19.14
CA GLN A 38 -10.70 -28.69 20.19
C GLN A 38 -10.64 -27.89 21.51
N GLY A 39 -9.90 -26.80 21.59
CA GLY A 39 -9.70 -26.01 22.80
C GLY A 39 -8.81 -26.70 23.85
N LYS A 40 -8.12 -27.78 23.50
CA LYS A 40 -7.16 -28.47 24.37
C LYS A 40 -5.80 -27.81 24.33
N ILE A 41 -5.74 -26.56 24.86
CA ILE A 41 -4.64 -25.63 24.66
C ILE A 41 -3.32 -26.18 25.21
N ASP A 42 -3.29 -26.68 26.47
CA ASP A 42 -2.08 -27.21 27.10
C ASP A 42 -1.51 -28.41 26.35
N ALA A 43 -2.39 -29.30 25.87
CA ALA A 43 -1.98 -30.44 25.06
C ALA A 43 -1.40 -30.01 23.71
N ALA A 44 -1.99 -29.01 23.06
CA ALA A 44 -1.46 -28.44 21.81
C ALA A 44 -0.08 -27.79 22.01
N ILE A 45 0.10 -26.99 23.09
CA ILE A 45 1.38 -26.38 23.47
C ILE A 45 2.43 -27.47 23.67
N SER A 46 2.13 -28.54 24.41
CA SER A 46 3.05 -29.65 24.66
C SER A 46 3.52 -30.32 23.37
N VAL A 47 2.59 -30.57 22.44
CA VAL A 47 2.91 -31.17 21.14
C VAL A 47 3.76 -30.23 20.28
N TYR A 48 3.41 -28.92 20.22
CA TYR A 48 4.21 -27.94 19.48
C TYR A 48 5.63 -27.80 20.05
N LYS A 49 5.79 -27.78 21.39
CA LYS A 49 7.11 -27.75 22.06
C LYS A 49 7.92 -29.01 21.71
N GLY A 50 7.33 -30.19 21.76
CA GLY A 50 7.99 -31.44 21.39
C GLY A 50 8.43 -31.50 19.91
N ILE A 51 7.72 -30.82 19.01
CA ILE A 51 8.16 -30.63 17.62
C ILE A 51 9.38 -29.74 17.57
N LEU A 52 9.40 -28.62 18.31
CA LEU A 52 10.50 -27.65 18.31
C LEU A 52 11.75 -28.17 19.04
N GLU A 53 11.63 -29.11 19.97
CA GLU A 53 12.80 -29.84 20.54
C GLU A 53 13.54 -30.64 19.46
N ARG A 54 12.79 -31.23 18.51
CA ARG A 54 13.37 -32.03 17.41
C ARG A 54 13.83 -31.18 16.22
N LYS A 55 13.11 -30.08 15.95
CA LYS A 55 13.36 -29.14 14.87
C LYS A 55 13.19 -27.70 15.38
N PRO A 56 14.23 -27.14 16.04
CA PRO A 56 14.14 -25.83 16.68
C PRO A 56 13.77 -24.68 15.71
N ASP A 57 14.20 -24.80 14.45
CA ASP A 57 14.00 -23.76 13.43
C ASP A 57 12.73 -23.97 12.57
N HIS A 58 11.81 -24.85 12.99
CA HIS A 58 10.59 -25.08 12.23
C HIS A 58 9.64 -23.89 12.34
N TYR A 59 9.74 -22.99 11.38
CA TYR A 59 9.05 -21.69 11.36
C TYR A 59 7.54 -21.79 11.55
N GLN A 60 6.87 -22.73 10.88
CA GLN A 60 5.42 -22.90 10.99
C GLN A 60 5.00 -23.27 12.42
N THR A 61 5.69 -24.22 13.06
CA THR A 61 5.40 -24.62 14.45
C THR A 61 5.65 -23.47 15.42
N LEU A 62 6.78 -22.75 15.26
CA LEU A 62 7.10 -21.61 16.09
C LEU A 62 6.00 -20.53 16.00
N ASN A 63 5.54 -20.20 14.78
CA ASN A 63 4.46 -19.24 14.60
C ASN A 63 3.11 -19.72 15.15
N SER A 64 2.76 -21.01 14.96
CA SER A 64 1.53 -21.56 15.54
C SER A 64 1.55 -21.48 17.06
N LEU A 65 2.67 -21.86 17.70
CA LEU A 65 2.82 -21.79 19.15
C LEU A 65 2.75 -20.35 19.68
N LYS A 66 3.43 -19.39 19.00
CA LYS A 66 3.32 -17.96 19.36
C LYS A 66 1.90 -17.44 19.25
N ASN A 67 1.20 -17.80 18.17
CA ASN A 67 -0.19 -17.38 17.99
C ASN A 67 -1.11 -18.01 19.05
N LEU A 68 -0.86 -19.26 19.41
CA LEU A 68 -1.61 -19.95 20.48
C LEU A 68 -1.43 -19.26 21.83
N PHE A 69 -0.19 -18.87 22.19
CA PHE A 69 0.07 -18.09 23.40
C PHE A 69 -0.65 -16.72 23.35
N LYS A 70 -0.62 -16.03 22.20
CA LYS A 70 -1.27 -14.71 22.06
C LYS A 70 -2.80 -14.81 22.13
N SER A 71 -3.41 -15.74 21.43
CA SER A 71 -4.85 -15.89 21.37
C SER A 71 -5.48 -16.32 22.72
N ASN A 72 -4.69 -17.02 23.54
CA ASN A 72 -5.13 -17.45 24.88
C ASN A 72 -4.58 -16.58 26.02
N GLN A 73 -3.92 -15.43 25.70
CA GLN A 73 -3.35 -14.51 26.68
C GLN A 73 -2.30 -15.15 27.63
N LEU A 74 -1.66 -16.22 27.18
CA LEU A 74 -0.59 -16.93 27.90
C LEU A 74 0.75 -16.24 27.67
N TYR A 75 0.80 -14.93 27.99
CA TYR A 75 1.97 -14.10 27.64
C TYR A 75 3.21 -14.47 28.46
N SER A 76 3.04 -14.80 29.75
CA SER A 76 4.12 -15.18 30.63
C SER A 76 4.80 -16.48 30.18
N GLU A 77 4.01 -17.49 29.80
CA GLU A 77 4.50 -18.75 29.27
C GLU A 77 5.19 -18.56 27.91
N GLY A 78 4.62 -17.68 27.08
CA GLY A 78 5.23 -17.30 25.81
C GLY A 78 6.59 -16.61 25.99
N ILE A 79 6.73 -15.70 26.96
CA ILE A 79 7.98 -15.05 27.31
C ILE A 79 9.02 -16.07 27.77
N GLN A 80 8.65 -16.98 28.67
CA GLN A 80 9.55 -18.02 29.14
C GLN A 80 10.04 -18.89 27.98
N PHE A 81 9.14 -19.38 27.14
CA PHE A 81 9.46 -20.17 25.95
C PHE A 81 10.42 -19.42 25.01
N LEU A 82 10.12 -18.16 24.70
CA LEU A 82 10.94 -17.34 23.81
C LEU A 82 12.32 -17.04 24.40
N LYS A 83 12.45 -16.85 25.71
CA LYS A 83 13.74 -16.71 26.39
C LYS A 83 14.60 -17.96 26.23
N GLU A 84 14.05 -19.14 26.50
CA GLU A 84 14.73 -20.42 26.31
C GLU A 84 15.16 -20.64 24.85
N HIS A 85 14.30 -20.21 23.91
CA HIS A 85 14.59 -20.31 22.49
C HIS A 85 15.67 -19.30 22.05
N ALA A 86 15.68 -18.08 22.62
CA ALA A 86 16.68 -17.06 22.37
C ALA A 86 18.09 -17.46 22.84
N THR A 87 18.19 -18.21 23.95
CA THR A 87 19.50 -18.71 24.40
C THR A 87 20.15 -19.68 23.41
N LYS A 88 19.33 -20.47 22.70
CA LYS A 88 19.80 -21.42 21.68
C LYS A 88 20.05 -20.72 20.32
N ASN A 89 19.35 -19.63 20.03
CA ASN A 89 19.40 -18.91 18.76
C ASN A 89 19.54 -17.39 18.99
N PRO A 90 20.67 -16.95 19.55
CA PRO A 90 20.84 -15.57 20.00
C PRO A 90 20.89 -14.54 18.87
N ASP A 91 21.19 -14.95 17.63
CA ASP A 91 21.26 -14.08 16.45
C ASP A 91 19.95 -14.03 15.65
N ASN A 92 18.88 -14.61 16.17
CA ASN A 92 17.59 -14.61 15.51
C ASN A 92 16.81 -13.32 15.80
N ILE A 93 16.74 -12.43 14.80
CA ILE A 93 16.00 -11.15 14.85
C ILE A 93 14.55 -11.37 15.23
N SER A 94 13.89 -12.39 14.67
CA SER A 94 12.46 -12.64 14.91
C SER A 94 12.18 -12.96 16.38
N ILE A 95 13.03 -13.77 17.03
CA ILE A 95 12.86 -14.13 18.44
C ILE A 95 13.01 -12.89 19.34
N ASN A 96 13.97 -12.02 19.04
CA ASN A 96 14.14 -10.78 19.80
C ASN A 96 12.89 -9.87 19.66
N LEU A 97 12.38 -9.69 18.44
CA LEU A 97 11.18 -8.89 18.20
C LEU A 97 9.92 -9.53 18.82
N ASP A 98 9.81 -10.86 18.78
CA ASP A 98 8.74 -11.59 19.45
C ASP A 98 8.77 -11.36 20.98
N LEU A 99 9.96 -11.37 21.59
CA LEU A 99 10.11 -11.05 23.02
C LEU A 99 9.66 -9.62 23.32
N VAL A 100 10.06 -8.65 22.49
CA VAL A 100 9.58 -7.26 22.60
C VAL A 100 8.05 -7.21 22.56
N GLU A 101 7.41 -7.88 21.60
CA GLU A 101 5.95 -7.94 21.45
C GLU A 101 5.29 -8.57 22.68
N PHE A 102 5.77 -9.74 23.13
CA PHE A 102 5.20 -10.45 24.26
C PHE A 102 5.32 -9.68 25.58
N TYR A 103 6.43 -8.98 25.80
CA TYR A 103 6.58 -8.10 26.97
C TYR A 103 5.57 -6.92 26.94
N PHE A 104 5.32 -6.32 25.76
CA PHE A 104 4.27 -5.31 25.64
C PHE A 104 2.89 -5.89 25.95
N LEU A 105 2.56 -7.06 25.39
CA LEU A 105 1.27 -7.73 25.62
C LEU A 105 1.07 -8.10 27.10
N ASN A 106 2.15 -8.43 27.82
CA ASN A 106 2.14 -8.76 29.25
C ASN A 106 2.21 -7.52 30.16
N GLY A 107 2.18 -6.29 29.59
CA GLY A 107 2.25 -5.04 30.36
C GLY A 107 3.64 -4.72 30.96
N GLN A 108 4.66 -5.49 30.60
CA GLN A 108 6.04 -5.36 31.12
C GLN A 108 6.87 -4.42 30.23
N LYS A 109 6.53 -3.13 30.20
CA LYS A 109 7.14 -2.16 29.30
C LYS A 109 8.66 -2.01 29.51
N GLU A 110 9.12 -1.95 30.75
CA GLU A 110 10.54 -1.80 31.09
C GLU A 110 11.38 -2.99 30.59
N GLU A 111 10.86 -4.21 30.71
CA GLU A 111 11.54 -5.40 30.18
C GLU A 111 11.58 -5.40 28.63
N SER A 112 10.50 -4.94 28.02
CA SER A 112 10.45 -4.72 26.56
C SER A 112 11.55 -3.77 26.10
N GLU A 113 11.74 -2.63 26.80
CA GLU A 113 12.77 -1.65 26.49
C GLU A 113 14.20 -2.24 26.61
N LYS A 114 14.46 -3.05 27.65
CA LYS A 114 15.75 -3.73 27.80
C LYS A 114 16.06 -4.65 26.60
N ILE A 115 15.05 -5.43 26.14
CA ILE A 115 15.21 -6.31 24.97
C ILE A 115 15.41 -5.52 23.70
N GLN A 116 14.72 -4.36 23.54
CA GLN A 116 14.91 -3.45 22.41
C GLN A 116 16.36 -2.94 22.35
N ILE A 117 16.91 -2.48 23.49
CA ILE A 117 18.28 -1.97 23.59
C ILE A 117 19.29 -3.08 23.17
N ILE A 118 19.13 -4.28 23.71
CA ILE A 118 19.97 -5.43 23.35
C ILE A 118 19.87 -5.71 21.84
N GLY A 119 18.66 -5.70 21.30
CA GLY A 119 18.45 -5.93 19.88
C GLY A 119 19.06 -4.86 18.99
N LEU A 120 18.95 -3.58 19.37
CA LEU A 120 19.55 -2.45 18.64
C LEU A 120 21.07 -2.51 18.61
N GLN A 121 21.70 -3.00 19.70
CA GLN A 121 23.15 -3.20 19.76
C GLN A 121 23.60 -4.39 18.90
N ARG A 122 22.86 -5.50 18.96
CA ARG A 122 23.21 -6.76 18.30
C ARG A 122 22.90 -6.78 16.81
N PHE A 123 21.68 -6.38 16.45
CA PHE A 123 21.15 -6.46 15.08
C PHE A 123 21.25 -5.13 14.31
N ASN A 124 22.16 -4.35 14.55
CA ASN A 124 22.43 -3.00 14.07
C ASN A 124 22.24 -2.76 12.55
N ASN A 125 21.13 -3.22 11.96
CA ASN A 125 20.82 -3.16 10.53
C ASN A 125 19.44 -2.57 10.25
N LYS A 126 19.25 -2.09 9.00
CA LYS A 126 18.04 -1.40 8.54
C LYS A 126 16.77 -2.25 8.68
N SER A 127 16.87 -3.57 8.52
CA SER A 127 15.73 -4.48 8.62
C SER A 127 15.21 -4.58 10.05
N TYR A 128 16.10 -4.72 11.04
CA TYR A 128 15.73 -4.76 12.44
C TYR A 128 15.05 -3.46 12.89
N TYR A 129 15.65 -2.31 12.56
CA TYR A 129 15.06 -1.00 12.87
C TYR A 129 13.65 -0.84 12.28
N ARG A 130 13.43 -1.26 11.01
CA ARG A 130 12.09 -1.22 10.40
C ARG A 130 11.07 -2.08 11.12
N GLN A 131 11.44 -3.31 11.46
CA GLN A 131 10.55 -4.23 12.13
C GLN A 131 10.23 -3.75 13.56
N LEU A 132 11.24 -3.27 14.29
CA LEU A 132 11.05 -2.69 15.61
C LEU A 132 10.16 -1.43 15.56
N THR A 133 10.43 -0.51 14.64
CA THR A 133 9.59 0.69 14.46
C THR A 133 8.14 0.30 14.17
N LYS A 134 7.91 -0.67 13.27
CA LYS A 134 6.56 -1.19 12.99
C LYS A 134 5.89 -1.80 14.23
N LEU A 135 6.64 -2.47 15.07
CA LEU A 135 6.12 -3.04 16.32
C LEU A 135 5.73 -1.93 17.30
N LEU A 136 6.57 -0.89 17.43
CA LEU A 136 6.31 0.25 18.29
C LEU A 136 5.14 1.12 17.81
N THR A 137 4.84 1.16 16.51
CA THR A 137 3.60 1.83 16.04
C THR A 137 2.34 1.13 16.53
N LYS A 138 2.43 -0.16 16.86
CA LYS A 138 1.28 -0.96 17.30
C LYS A 138 1.13 -1.01 18.82
N TYR A 139 2.23 -1.13 19.54
CA TYR A 139 2.23 -1.42 20.98
C TYR A 139 2.92 -0.35 21.82
N GLY A 140 3.82 0.42 21.22
CA GLY A 140 4.60 1.46 21.91
C GLY A 140 3.82 2.75 22.13
N SER A 141 4.39 3.63 22.95
CA SER A 141 3.96 5.01 23.02
C SER A 141 4.48 5.82 21.82
N GLU A 142 3.93 7.01 21.64
CA GLU A 142 4.42 7.94 20.62
C GLU A 142 5.90 8.29 20.82
N ASN A 143 6.32 8.49 22.08
CA ASN A 143 7.72 8.74 22.42
C ASN A 143 8.64 7.59 22.04
N ASP A 144 8.20 6.34 22.22
CA ASP A 144 8.97 5.15 21.80
C ASP A 144 9.16 5.14 20.28
N PHE A 145 8.07 5.42 19.55
CA PHE A 145 8.11 5.52 18.10
C PHE A 145 9.05 6.63 17.61
N ILE A 146 8.93 7.85 18.16
CA ILE A 146 9.77 9.00 17.79
C ILE A 146 11.25 8.70 18.10
N SER A 147 11.53 8.11 19.26
CA SER A 147 12.90 7.78 19.68
C SER A 147 13.57 6.79 18.69
N ILE A 148 12.90 5.70 18.35
CA ILE A 148 13.46 4.72 17.42
C ILE A 148 13.58 5.26 15.98
N LEU A 149 12.60 6.08 15.56
CA LEU A 149 12.62 6.74 14.27
C LEU A 149 13.82 7.70 14.16
N SER A 150 14.05 8.51 15.17
CA SER A 150 15.20 9.42 15.23
C SER A 150 16.53 8.67 15.17
N ARG A 151 16.68 7.61 15.99
CA ARG A 151 17.90 6.76 15.96
C ARG A 151 18.11 6.12 14.58
N GLY A 152 17.02 5.64 13.96
CA GLY A 152 17.09 5.05 12.62
C GLY A 152 17.49 6.07 11.56
N ARG A 153 17.00 7.31 11.64
CA ARG A 153 17.33 8.40 10.72
C ARG A 153 18.79 8.84 10.85
N ASN A 154 19.25 9.03 12.06
CA ASN A 154 20.66 9.35 12.31
C ASN A 154 21.62 8.32 11.70
N LYS A 155 21.16 7.07 11.56
CA LYS A 155 21.98 5.98 11.05
C LYS A 155 21.80 5.69 9.57
N PHE A 156 20.59 5.77 9.05
CA PHE A 156 20.23 5.31 7.71
C PHE A 156 19.77 6.43 6.77
N GLY A 157 19.79 7.68 7.25
CA GLY A 157 19.39 8.88 6.52
C GLY A 157 17.96 9.34 6.86
N ASP A 158 17.68 10.62 6.61
CA ASP A 158 16.45 11.31 7.03
C ASP A 158 15.17 10.70 6.48
N SER A 159 15.22 10.11 5.27
CA SER A 159 14.07 9.44 4.65
C SER A 159 13.78 8.05 5.23
N PHE A 160 14.61 7.57 6.17
CA PHE A 160 14.36 6.27 6.80
C PHE A 160 12.96 6.22 7.41
N PHE A 161 12.19 5.22 7.01
CA PHE A 161 10.84 4.96 7.51
C PHE A 161 9.83 6.11 7.29
N ALA A 162 10.08 7.00 6.32
CA ALA A 162 9.24 8.17 6.09
C ALA A 162 7.82 7.80 5.63
N TYR A 163 7.68 6.79 4.75
CA TYR A 163 6.36 6.33 4.31
C TYR A 163 5.52 5.80 5.47
N GLU A 164 6.10 4.89 6.25
CA GLU A 164 5.42 4.27 7.39
C GLU A 164 5.13 5.29 8.51
N ALA A 165 6.01 6.26 8.71
CA ALA A 165 5.77 7.38 9.62
C ALA A 165 4.61 8.27 9.13
N GLY A 166 4.53 8.52 7.83
CA GLY A 166 3.39 9.21 7.23
C GLY A 166 2.07 8.49 7.49
N LEU A 167 2.04 7.16 7.34
CA LEU A 167 0.85 6.35 7.66
C LEU A 167 0.51 6.39 9.16
N TYR A 168 1.51 6.37 10.03
CA TYR A 168 1.31 6.48 11.47
C TYR A 168 0.62 7.80 11.84
N TYR A 169 1.13 8.92 11.36
CA TYR A 169 0.55 10.23 11.61
C TYR A 169 -0.83 10.40 10.94
N GLN A 170 -1.03 9.83 9.74
CA GLN A 170 -2.35 9.79 9.09
C GLN A 170 -3.40 9.09 9.97
N LEU A 171 -3.06 7.95 10.56
CA LEU A 171 -3.95 7.22 11.47
C LEU A 171 -4.27 8.02 12.75
N LYS A 172 -3.33 8.86 13.19
CA LYS A 172 -3.50 9.76 14.34
C LYS A 172 -4.25 11.04 13.98
N LYS A 173 -4.63 11.23 12.71
CA LYS A 173 -5.20 12.47 12.16
C LYS A 173 -4.30 13.70 12.32
N ASP A 174 -3.01 13.50 12.55
CA ASP A 174 -1.99 14.54 12.45
C ASP A 174 -1.57 14.69 10.98
N TYR A 175 -2.41 15.41 10.22
CA TYR A 175 -2.23 15.55 8.78
C TYR A 175 -1.00 16.37 8.41
N GLU A 176 -0.59 17.30 9.27
CA GLU A 176 0.61 18.09 9.01
C GLU A 176 1.89 17.24 9.09
N SER A 177 2.04 16.47 10.16
CA SER A 177 3.15 15.52 10.29
C SER A 177 3.10 14.45 9.21
N ALA A 178 1.91 13.93 8.87
CA ALA A 178 1.75 12.96 7.80
C ALA A 178 2.25 13.50 6.45
N MET A 179 1.83 14.71 6.07
CA MET A 179 2.27 15.37 4.84
C MET A 179 3.77 15.62 4.82
N ASN A 180 4.34 16.12 5.92
CA ASN A 180 5.80 16.31 6.01
C ASN A 180 6.55 15.01 5.75
N GLN A 181 6.07 13.88 6.28
CA GLN A 181 6.68 12.56 6.07
C GLN A 181 6.52 12.06 4.62
N PHE A 182 5.33 12.24 4.03
CA PHE A 182 5.09 11.86 2.64
C PHE A 182 5.93 12.70 1.67
N MET A 183 6.07 14.01 1.92
CA MET A 183 6.95 14.87 1.12
C MET A 183 8.41 14.46 1.26
N LEU A 184 8.87 14.17 2.49
CA LEU A 184 10.24 13.67 2.73
C LEU A 184 10.50 12.37 1.95
N TYR A 185 9.51 11.46 1.90
CA TYR A 185 9.61 10.25 1.10
C TYR A 185 9.72 10.55 -0.39
N LEU A 186 8.85 11.40 -0.95
CA LEU A 186 8.82 11.73 -2.38
C LEU A 186 10.11 12.40 -2.87
N ILE A 187 10.73 13.24 -2.03
CA ILE A 187 11.99 13.90 -2.37
C ILE A 187 13.11 12.87 -2.58
N ASN A 188 13.10 11.78 -1.82
CA ASN A 188 14.18 10.79 -1.81
C ASN A 188 13.88 9.53 -2.64
N GLU A 189 12.59 9.18 -2.87
CA GLU A 189 12.16 7.91 -3.47
C GLU A 189 11.10 8.13 -4.56
N GLU A 190 11.50 8.68 -5.70
CA GLU A 190 10.60 9.04 -6.80
C GLU A 190 9.81 7.85 -7.38
N LYS A 191 10.41 6.66 -7.39
CA LYS A 191 9.83 5.45 -8.02
C LYS A 191 8.48 5.00 -7.47
N ARG A 192 8.05 5.51 -6.31
CA ARG A 192 6.80 5.14 -5.63
C ARG A 192 5.85 6.31 -5.44
N SER A 193 5.94 7.35 -6.26
CA SER A 193 5.09 8.54 -6.19
C SER A 193 3.60 8.20 -6.19
N ASN A 194 3.14 7.27 -7.03
CA ASN A 194 1.75 6.84 -7.11
C ASN A 194 1.19 6.25 -5.78
N LEU A 195 2.08 5.69 -4.93
CA LEU A 195 1.67 5.19 -3.63
C LEU A 195 1.34 6.33 -2.67
N ILE A 196 2.20 7.36 -2.67
CA ILE A 196 2.02 8.57 -1.85
C ILE A 196 0.82 9.38 -2.35
N GLU A 197 0.70 9.57 -3.65
CA GLU A 197 -0.44 10.23 -4.29
C GLU A 197 -1.77 9.67 -3.80
N ARG A 198 -1.94 8.35 -3.88
CA ARG A 198 -3.16 7.69 -3.36
C ARG A 198 -3.41 7.99 -1.88
N ARG A 199 -2.36 8.05 -1.05
CA ARG A 199 -2.52 8.37 0.38
C ARG A 199 -2.92 9.82 0.60
N ILE A 200 -2.33 10.75 -0.12
CA ILE A 200 -2.68 12.17 -0.07
C ILE A 200 -4.12 12.37 -0.54
N LEU A 201 -4.49 11.77 -1.67
CA LEU A 201 -5.86 11.86 -2.18
C LEU A 201 -6.87 11.20 -1.23
N GLN A 202 -6.53 10.11 -0.57
CA GLN A 202 -7.39 9.51 0.46
C GLN A 202 -7.54 10.43 1.68
N MET A 203 -6.46 11.07 2.16
CA MET A 203 -6.55 12.02 3.26
C MET A 203 -7.40 13.24 2.92
N SER A 204 -7.47 13.65 1.64
CA SER A 204 -8.24 14.81 1.22
C SER A 204 -9.77 14.62 1.29
N ASP A 205 -10.25 13.44 1.68
CA ASP A 205 -11.67 13.21 2.03
C ASP A 205 -12.02 13.81 3.41
N GLU A 206 -11.01 14.03 4.26
CA GLU A 206 -11.19 14.66 5.58
C GLU A 206 -11.04 16.18 5.45
N LYS A 207 -12.08 16.92 5.83
CA LYS A 207 -12.13 18.38 5.66
C LYS A 207 -10.96 19.13 6.33
N GLU A 208 -10.55 18.64 7.49
CA GLU A 208 -9.43 19.25 8.25
C GLU A 208 -8.09 19.09 7.51
N ALA A 209 -7.95 18.06 6.67
CA ALA A 209 -6.72 17.79 5.93
C ALA A 209 -6.57 18.65 4.66
N VAL A 210 -7.67 19.09 4.05
CA VAL A 210 -7.68 19.73 2.72
C VAL A 210 -6.73 20.93 2.64
N ASN A 211 -6.85 21.88 3.57
CA ASN A 211 -5.99 23.07 3.56
C ASN A 211 -4.52 22.76 3.85
N ILE A 212 -4.25 21.78 4.71
CA ILE A 212 -2.90 21.33 5.03
C ILE A 212 -2.28 20.69 3.78
N ILE A 213 -2.99 19.81 3.12
CA ILE A 213 -2.54 19.15 1.88
C ILE A 213 -2.25 20.19 0.82
N LYS A 214 -3.18 21.10 0.56
CA LYS A 214 -3.04 22.18 -0.42
C LYS A 214 -1.77 23.00 -0.17
N SER A 215 -1.58 23.52 1.03
CA SER A 215 -0.44 24.35 1.40
C SER A 215 0.90 23.59 1.27
N LYS A 216 0.95 22.33 1.71
CA LYS A 216 2.16 21.51 1.60
C LYS A 216 2.49 21.17 0.15
N LEU A 217 1.51 20.79 -0.68
CA LEU A 217 1.75 20.51 -2.10
C LEU A 217 2.25 21.75 -2.84
N ILE A 218 1.65 22.92 -2.61
CA ILE A 218 2.12 24.17 -3.20
C ILE A 218 3.57 24.47 -2.77
N PHE A 219 3.87 24.41 -1.47
CA PHE A 219 5.22 24.67 -0.96
C PHE A 219 6.27 23.73 -1.56
N PHE A 220 5.95 22.44 -1.71
CA PHE A 220 6.90 21.46 -2.23
C PHE A 220 6.95 21.40 -3.76
N SER A 221 5.98 21.96 -4.48
CA SER A 221 5.97 22.02 -5.95
C SER A 221 7.17 22.77 -6.52
N GLU A 222 7.69 23.75 -5.78
CA GLU A 222 8.91 24.47 -6.17
C GLU A 222 10.18 23.58 -6.08
N LYS A 223 10.20 22.63 -5.16
CA LYS A 223 11.37 21.76 -4.92
C LYS A 223 11.42 20.55 -5.86
N LYS A 224 10.29 19.99 -6.22
CA LYS A 224 10.14 18.80 -7.08
C LYS A 224 8.91 18.96 -7.99
N PRO A 225 8.96 19.92 -8.95
CA PRO A 225 7.79 20.28 -9.74
C PRO A 225 7.20 19.08 -10.50
N ARG A 226 8.04 18.23 -11.09
CA ARG A 226 7.61 17.09 -11.89
C ARG A 226 6.59 16.18 -11.16
N ILE A 227 6.90 15.78 -9.92
CA ILE A 227 6.08 14.83 -9.16
C ILE A 227 4.97 15.55 -8.45
N ILE A 228 5.30 16.67 -7.79
CA ILE A 228 4.36 17.34 -6.88
C ILE A 228 3.26 18.05 -7.66
N LEU A 229 3.55 18.66 -8.81
CA LEU A 229 2.51 19.29 -9.66
C LEU A 229 1.52 18.26 -10.20
N ASN A 230 1.96 17.03 -10.52
CA ASN A 230 1.01 15.98 -10.91
C ASN A 230 0.06 15.65 -9.76
N ILE A 231 0.59 15.44 -8.54
CA ILE A 231 -0.23 15.17 -7.35
C ILE A 231 -1.15 16.36 -7.02
N LEU A 232 -0.67 17.59 -7.16
CA LEU A 232 -1.44 18.80 -6.93
C LEU A 232 -2.58 18.96 -7.96
N CYS A 233 -2.33 18.60 -9.23
CA CYS A 233 -3.36 18.57 -10.26
C CYS A 233 -4.49 17.58 -9.89
N ASP A 234 -4.14 16.37 -9.52
CA ASP A 234 -5.12 15.34 -9.14
C ASP A 234 -5.84 15.69 -7.84
N PHE A 235 -5.15 16.35 -6.91
CA PHE A 235 -5.78 16.91 -5.70
C PHE A 235 -6.83 17.99 -6.05
N TYR A 236 -6.49 18.99 -6.88
CA TYR A 236 -7.44 20.00 -7.29
C TYR A 236 -8.61 19.40 -8.07
N PHE A 237 -8.36 18.44 -8.95
CA PHE A 237 -9.40 17.72 -9.68
C PHE A 237 -10.37 17.03 -8.70
N LYS A 238 -9.84 16.32 -7.70
CA LYS A 238 -10.67 15.65 -6.69
C LYS A 238 -11.47 16.63 -5.82
N GLN A 239 -10.92 17.82 -5.53
CA GLN A 239 -11.63 18.87 -4.80
C GLN A 239 -12.60 19.67 -5.69
N GLN A 240 -12.77 19.28 -6.97
CA GLN A 240 -13.60 19.96 -7.97
C GLN A 240 -13.13 21.40 -8.28
N GLU A 241 -11.90 21.74 -7.95
CA GLU A 241 -11.25 23.01 -8.30
C GLU A 241 -10.64 22.90 -9.72
N TYR A 242 -11.50 22.65 -10.73
CA TYR A 242 -11.08 22.24 -12.08
C TYR A 242 -10.20 23.26 -12.79
N LEU A 243 -10.47 24.55 -12.60
CA LEU A 243 -9.61 25.60 -13.18
C LEU A 243 -8.19 25.55 -12.62
N LEU A 244 -8.05 25.35 -11.31
CA LEU A 244 -6.73 25.20 -10.68
C LEU A 244 -6.04 23.91 -11.12
N ALA A 245 -6.79 22.84 -11.34
CA ALA A 245 -6.27 21.60 -11.89
C ALA A 245 -5.68 21.81 -13.29
N ILE A 246 -6.37 22.55 -14.16
CA ILE A 246 -5.88 22.90 -15.50
C ILE A 246 -4.61 23.73 -15.42
N GLN A 247 -4.59 24.82 -14.65
CA GLN A 247 -3.42 25.67 -14.48
C GLN A 247 -2.20 24.90 -13.96
N THR A 248 -2.45 24.01 -13.00
CA THR A 248 -1.42 23.11 -12.45
C THR A 248 -0.91 22.14 -13.51
N LYS A 249 -1.80 21.60 -14.35
CA LYS A 249 -1.44 20.69 -15.44
C LYS A 249 -0.60 21.41 -16.52
N GLU A 250 -0.89 22.66 -16.81
CA GLU A 250 -0.08 23.50 -17.70
C GLU A 250 1.33 23.74 -17.12
N ALA A 251 1.39 24.11 -15.84
CA ALA A 251 2.68 24.29 -15.16
C ALA A 251 3.52 22.99 -15.13
N TRP A 252 2.87 21.85 -14.91
CA TRP A 252 3.52 20.55 -14.98
C TRP A 252 4.08 20.26 -16.39
N THR A 253 3.29 20.53 -17.44
CA THR A 253 3.69 20.32 -18.84
C THR A 253 4.86 21.21 -19.24
N SER A 254 5.00 22.40 -18.66
CA SER A 254 6.13 23.29 -18.92
C SER A 254 7.43 22.79 -18.30
N SER A 255 7.35 21.94 -17.27
CA SER A 255 8.49 21.33 -16.57
C SER A 255 8.95 20.00 -17.18
N GLU A 256 8.21 19.45 -18.16
CA GLU A 256 8.41 18.12 -18.75
C GLU A 256 8.31 18.13 -20.27
N ASP A 257 8.90 17.13 -20.91
CA ASP A 257 8.62 16.83 -22.32
C ASP A 257 7.16 16.39 -22.49
N ARG A 258 6.54 16.88 -23.57
CA ARG A 258 5.13 16.86 -23.95
C ARG A 258 4.45 15.49 -23.74
N ASP A 259 3.88 15.23 -22.59
CA ASP A 259 3.01 14.09 -22.37
C ASP A 259 1.55 14.41 -22.74
N LEU A 260 1.27 14.46 -24.06
CA LEU A 260 -0.07 14.70 -24.59
C LEU A 260 -1.05 13.56 -24.23
N GLU A 261 -0.55 12.35 -23.99
CA GLU A 261 -1.39 11.23 -23.52
C GLU A 261 -1.96 11.49 -22.12
N SER A 262 -1.18 12.12 -21.22
CA SER A 262 -1.64 12.55 -19.90
C SER A 262 -2.73 13.63 -20.01
N TRP A 263 -2.59 14.58 -20.95
CA TRP A 263 -3.62 15.58 -21.25
C TRP A 263 -4.90 14.93 -21.78
N LEU A 264 -4.79 13.93 -22.65
CA LEU A 264 -5.96 13.21 -23.16
C LEU A 264 -6.74 12.50 -22.05
N LYS A 265 -6.02 11.84 -21.14
CA LYS A 265 -6.65 11.21 -19.96
C LYS A 265 -7.34 12.24 -19.07
N PHE A 266 -6.70 13.38 -18.85
CA PHE A 266 -7.24 14.47 -18.06
C PHE A 266 -8.50 15.08 -18.69
N ALA A 267 -8.49 15.37 -20.01
CA ALA A 267 -9.63 15.87 -20.75
C ALA A 267 -10.81 14.87 -20.71
N ASN A 268 -10.55 13.58 -20.91
CA ASN A 268 -11.55 12.53 -20.79
C ASN A 268 -12.15 12.45 -19.37
N SER A 269 -11.35 12.73 -18.33
CA SER A 269 -11.83 12.75 -16.95
C SER A 269 -12.73 13.96 -16.70
N LEU A 270 -12.37 15.15 -17.19
CA LEU A 270 -13.19 16.35 -17.13
C LEU A 270 -14.55 16.15 -17.84
N ASN A 271 -14.54 15.49 -19.01
CA ASN A 271 -15.79 15.19 -19.74
C ASN A 271 -16.71 14.24 -18.94
N ARG A 272 -16.15 13.20 -18.31
CA ARG A 272 -16.92 12.30 -17.44
C ARG A 272 -17.54 13.00 -16.23
N GLU A 273 -16.84 13.99 -15.68
CA GLU A 273 -17.36 14.85 -14.60
C GLU A 273 -18.31 15.94 -15.13
N LYS A 274 -18.70 15.89 -16.42
CA LYS A 274 -19.58 16.87 -17.09
C LYS A 274 -19.04 18.31 -17.06
N GLN A 275 -17.73 18.46 -16.93
CA GLN A 275 -17.05 19.75 -16.99
C GLN A 275 -16.70 20.10 -18.45
N PHE A 276 -17.73 20.24 -19.28
CA PHE A 276 -17.61 20.30 -20.74
C PHE A 276 -16.71 21.42 -21.23
N GLN A 277 -16.82 22.63 -20.66
CA GLN A 277 -15.95 23.75 -21.05
C GLN A 277 -14.48 23.49 -20.72
N HIS A 278 -14.20 22.92 -19.54
CA HIS A 278 -12.87 22.57 -19.13
C HIS A 278 -12.31 21.39 -19.95
N ALA A 279 -13.16 20.41 -20.29
CA ALA A 279 -12.79 19.30 -21.16
C ALA A 279 -12.42 19.79 -22.57
N ALA A 280 -13.27 20.66 -23.15
CA ALA A 280 -13.00 21.27 -24.45
C ALA A 280 -11.69 22.06 -24.46
N TYR A 281 -11.40 22.82 -23.40
CA TYR A 281 -10.12 23.49 -23.25
C TYR A 281 -8.95 22.50 -23.28
N ALA A 282 -9.01 21.42 -22.51
CA ALA A 282 -7.95 20.42 -22.42
C ALA A 282 -7.75 19.66 -23.74
N TYR A 283 -8.79 19.35 -24.51
CA TYR A 283 -8.68 18.79 -25.85
C TYR A 283 -8.06 19.78 -26.83
N ASN A 284 -8.48 21.05 -26.81
CA ASN A 284 -7.89 22.09 -27.66
C ASN A 284 -6.42 22.32 -27.34
N PHE A 285 -6.01 22.20 -26.08
CA PHE A 285 -4.59 22.28 -25.72
C PHE A 285 -3.78 21.21 -26.49
N ILE A 286 -4.26 19.96 -26.59
CA ILE A 286 -3.60 18.89 -27.35
C ILE A 286 -3.53 19.25 -28.84
N LEU A 287 -4.65 19.68 -29.44
CA LEU A 287 -4.75 20.02 -30.85
C LEU A 287 -3.81 21.16 -31.24
N ASN A 288 -3.66 22.15 -30.36
CA ASN A 288 -2.76 23.30 -30.58
C ASN A 288 -1.27 22.93 -30.46
N LYS A 289 -0.94 21.84 -29.74
CA LYS A 289 0.44 21.41 -29.57
C LYS A 289 0.94 20.49 -30.68
N ASP A 290 0.11 19.58 -31.18
CA ASP A 290 0.46 18.65 -32.26
C ASP A 290 -0.80 18.10 -32.94
N ILE A 291 -1.24 18.77 -33.99
CA ILE A 291 -2.48 18.40 -34.71
C ILE A 291 -2.35 17.12 -35.54
N ASN A 292 -1.13 16.68 -35.88
CA ASN A 292 -0.89 15.55 -36.77
C ASN A 292 -0.64 14.22 -36.04
N SER A 293 -0.70 14.24 -34.70
CA SER A 293 -0.46 13.01 -33.93
C SER A 293 -1.72 12.16 -33.80
N LYS A 294 -1.52 10.85 -33.57
CA LYS A 294 -2.62 9.93 -33.21
C LYS A 294 -3.36 10.36 -31.94
N ILE A 295 -2.70 11.15 -31.09
CA ILE A 295 -3.31 11.66 -29.86
C ILE A 295 -4.25 12.81 -30.23
N ALA A 296 -3.91 13.65 -31.20
CA ALA A 296 -4.77 14.71 -31.71
C ALA A 296 -6.06 14.13 -32.35
N GLU A 297 -5.98 13.03 -33.11
CA GLU A 297 -7.16 12.36 -33.64
C GLU A 297 -8.13 11.95 -32.51
N LYS A 298 -7.59 11.34 -31.42
CA LYS A 298 -8.39 10.98 -30.25
C LYS A 298 -8.93 12.19 -29.51
N ALA A 299 -8.16 13.27 -29.44
CA ALA A 299 -8.58 14.53 -28.81
C ALA A 299 -9.72 15.19 -29.61
N LEU A 300 -9.65 15.17 -30.94
CA LEU A 300 -10.71 15.69 -31.82
C LEU A 300 -12.02 14.92 -31.63
N LEU A 301 -11.94 13.59 -31.59
CA LEU A 301 -13.11 12.75 -31.30
C LEU A 301 -13.67 13.00 -29.90
N GLY A 302 -12.81 13.14 -28.89
CA GLY A 302 -13.21 13.49 -27.53
C GLY A 302 -13.89 14.86 -27.44
N LEU A 303 -13.37 15.86 -28.17
CA LEU A 303 -13.95 17.19 -28.26
C LEU A 303 -15.34 17.17 -28.91
N ALA A 304 -15.49 16.47 -30.04
CA ALA A 304 -16.76 16.28 -30.71
C ALA A 304 -17.82 15.66 -29.78
N LYS A 305 -17.43 14.58 -29.09
CA LYS A 305 -18.28 13.93 -28.10
C LYS A 305 -18.63 14.84 -26.91
N THR A 306 -17.71 15.70 -26.48
CA THR A 306 -17.97 16.67 -25.40
C THR A 306 -19.08 17.65 -25.80
N PHE A 307 -19.08 18.13 -27.05
CA PHE A 307 -20.17 18.99 -27.54
C PHE A 307 -21.49 18.22 -27.67
N GLU A 308 -21.45 16.98 -28.13
CA GLU A 308 -22.64 16.11 -28.17
C GLU A 308 -23.23 15.92 -26.77
N ASP A 309 -22.39 15.51 -25.79
CA ASP A 309 -22.79 15.30 -24.40
C ASP A 309 -23.33 16.58 -23.72
N GLN A 310 -22.86 17.75 -24.14
CA GLN A 310 -23.35 19.03 -23.65
C GLN A 310 -24.79 19.36 -24.16
N ILE A 311 -25.11 18.90 -25.35
CA ILE A 311 -26.41 19.18 -26.00
C ILE A 311 -27.47 18.16 -25.57
N LEU A 312 -27.11 16.89 -25.47
CA LEU A 312 -28.04 15.78 -25.19
C LEU A 312 -28.86 15.89 -23.89
N PRO A 313 -28.39 16.44 -22.76
CA PRO A 313 -29.21 16.55 -21.56
C PRO A 313 -30.37 17.56 -21.70
N PHE A 314 -30.27 18.52 -22.63
CA PHE A 314 -31.25 19.61 -22.70
C PHE A 314 -32.52 19.26 -23.44
N ASN A 315 -32.58 18.25 -24.33
CA ASN A 315 -33.81 17.96 -25.05
C ASN A 315 -33.86 16.64 -25.82
N ASN A 316 -34.01 15.50 -25.17
CA ASN A 316 -34.45 14.30 -25.89
C ASN A 316 -35.77 14.50 -26.63
N LYS A 317 -36.70 15.33 -26.09
CA LYS A 317 -37.93 15.67 -26.77
C LYS A 317 -37.74 16.66 -27.94
N PHE A 318 -36.83 17.61 -27.81
CA PHE A 318 -36.53 18.59 -28.84
C PHE A 318 -35.74 18.03 -30.01
N LEU A 319 -34.78 17.15 -29.76
CA LEU A 319 -34.04 16.47 -30.83
C LEU A 319 -34.91 15.49 -31.59
N ILE A 320 -35.75 14.72 -30.92
CA ILE A 320 -36.72 13.85 -31.57
C ILE A 320 -37.67 14.67 -32.45
N PHE A 321 -38.23 15.76 -31.90
CA PHE A 321 -39.13 16.67 -32.65
C PHE A 321 -38.40 17.33 -33.84
N PHE A 322 -37.18 17.82 -33.65
CA PHE A 322 -36.40 18.45 -34.72
C PHE A 322 -36.04 17.47 -35.83
N PHE A 323 -35.60 16.26 -35.50
CA PHE A 323 -35.23 15.25 -36.49
C PHE A 323 -36.42 14.60 -37.20
N TYR A 324 -37.57 14.44 -36.56
CA TYR A 324 -38.74 13.82 -37.17
C TYR A 324 -39.60 14.83 -37.92
N ASP A 325 -39.80 16.04 -37.44
CA ASP A 325 -40.68 17.03 -38.10
C ASP A 325 -39.97 17.88 -39.18
N ASN A 326 -38.65 18.05 -39.10
CA ASN A 326 -37.88 18.84 -40.06
C ASN A 326 -36.85 18.03 -40.88
N ASN A 327 -36.87 16.72 -40.83
CA ASN A 327 -35.96 15.89 -41.58
C ASN A 327 -36.45 15.68 -43.02
N ILE A 328 -35.96 16.52 -43.92
CA ILE A 328 -36.28 16.46 -45.37
C ILE A 328 -35.60 15.30 -46.11
N PHE A 329 -34.72 14.50 -45.42
CA PHE A 329 -33.96 13.44 -46.07
C PHE A 329 -34.49 12.03 -45.80
N PHE A 330 -35.38 11.86 -44.82
CA PHE A 330 -35.97 10.56 -44.51
C PHE A 330 -37.50 10.72 -44.36
N GLU A 331 -38.26 10.03 -45.17
CA GLU A 331 -39.69 9.86 -44.95
C GLU A 331 -39.88 9.11 -43.63
N ASP A 332 -40.74 9.65 -42.75
CA ASP A 332 -41.07 8.95 -41.50
C ASP A 332 -41.79 7.66 -41.83
N PRO A 333 -41.15 6.46 -41.56
CA PRO A 333 -41.80 5.19 -41.85
C PRO A 333 -43.07 4.93 -41.03
N PHE A 334 -43.38 5.78 -40.04
CA PHE A 334 -44.58 5.70 -39.18
C PHE A 334 -45.63 6.77 -39.48
N ALA A 335 -45.38 7.70 -40.40
CA ALA A 335 -46.30 8.76 -40.73
C ALA A 335 -47.49 8.34 -41.64
N SER A 336 -47.48 7.12 -42.14
CA SER A 336 -48.40 6.67 -43.21
C SER A 336 -49.70 6.00 -42.73
N ASN A 337 -50.07 6.00 -41.44
CA ASN A 337 -51.25 5.28 -40.96
C ASN A 337 -52.20 6.08 -40.08
N ASN A 338 -52.42 7.37 -40.35
CA ASN A 338 -53.56 8.10 -39.81
C ASN A 338 -54.19 8.99 -40.88
N SER A 339 -54.94 8.34 -41.75
CA SER A 339 -55.98 8.97 -42.57
C SER A 339 -57.29 8.18 -42.38
#